data_1a0b4f89094563b982dbdf7d8c20e432
#
_entry.id   1a0b4f89094563b982dbdf7d8c20e432
#
_cell.length_a   1.000
_cell.length_b   1.000
_cell.length_c   1.000
_cell.angle_alpha   90.00
_cell.angle_beta   90.00
_cell.angle_gamma   90.00
#
_symmetry.space_group_name_H-M   'P 1'
#
loop_
_entity.id
_entity.type
_entity.pdbx_description
1 polymer ?
#
loop_
_entity_poly.entity_id
_entity_poly.type
_entity_poly.pdbx_seq_one_letter_code
_entity_poly.pdbx_strand_id
1 'polypeptide(L)'
;VLMRIRADGDINARRIAMMKSVLTRNLKRKAPVALDPAEPNKGYVLGRLFAVYEEVQRAALGGINATIKDKFYGAASAAPQKVFRTLDSGAANHFAKLRKTSPGRAVNLDKLIGTITDLMEPSANPIPASLSSAEQALFGIGYYHQRSDFFRKRDDKDAPQSETAA
;
A
#
# COMPACT_ATOMS: atom_id res chain seq x y z
N VAL A 1 -42.47 10.32 35.54
CA VAL A 1 -41.50 9.23 35.26
C VAL A 1 -41.67 8.69 33.85
N LEU A 2 -42.88 8.38 33.39
CA LEU A 2 -43.17 7.85 32.04
C LEU A 2 -42.82 8.82 30.89
N MET A 3 -42.97 10.14 31.06
CA MET A 3 -42.55 11.12 30.05
C MET A 3 -41.03 11.21 29.87
N ARG A 4 -40.22 11.03 30.92
CA ARG A 4 -38.78 11.04 30.83
C ARG A 4 -38.23 9.82 30.03
N ILE A 5 -38.83 8.64 30.25
CA ILE A 5 -38.45 7.41 29.55
C ILE A 5 -38.73 7.50 28.04
N ARG A 6 -39.84 8.16 27.62
CA ARG A 6 -40.18 8.41 26.22
C ARG A 6 -39.17 9.38 25.55
N ALA A 7 -38.78 10.44 26.25
CA ALA A 7 -37.81 11.42 25.74
C ALA A 7 -36.41 10.79 25.52
N ASP A 8 -35.95 9.95 26.46
CA ASP A 8 -34.66 9.26 26.35
C ASP A 8 -34.66 8.22 25.22
N GLY A 9 -35.78 7.52 25.00
CA GLY A 9 -35.93 6.60 23.86
C GLY A 9 -35.87 7.29 22.51
N ASP A 10 -36.46 8.48 22.38
CA ASP A 10 -36.42 9.27 21.14
C ASP A 10 -35.03 9.83 20.86
N ILE A 11 -34.31 10.28 21.89
CA ILE A 11 -32.91 10.74 21.77
C ILE A 11 -31.96 9.61 21.30
N ASN A 12 -32.13 8.42 21.84
CA ASN A 12 -31.34 7.26 21.43
C ASN A 12 -31.66 6.81 20.01
N ALA A 13 -32.93 6.80 19.61
CA ALA A 13 -33.35 6.50 18.25
C ALA A 13 -32.78 7.51 17.25
N ARG A 14 -32.77 8.80 17.56
CA ARG A 14 -32.17 9.86 16.74
C ARG A 14 -30.65 9.72 16.63
N ARG A 15 -29.95 9.38 17.72
CA ARG A 15 -28.50 9.10 17.72
C ARG A 15 -28.16 7.90 16.84
N ILE A 16 -28.92 6.81 16.93
CA ILE A 16 -28.76 5.63 16.12
C ILE A 16 -29.03 5.94 14.64
N ALA A 17 -30.09 6.71 14.33
CA ALA A 17 -30.41 7.13 12.97
C ALA A 17 -29.30 8.01 12.38
N MET A 18 -28.77 8.95 13.17
CA MET A 18 -27.66 9.81 12.77
C MET A 18 -26.37 8.99 12.53
N MET A 19 -26.02 8.07 13.43
CA MET A 19 -24.89 7.18 13.26
C MET A 19 -25.05 6.31 12.01
N LYS A 20 -26.22 5.71 11.77
CA LYS A 20 -26.50 4.95 10.54
C LYS A 20 -26.37 5.82 9.30
N SER A 21 -26.87 7.06 9.32
CA SER A 21 -26.75 8.01 8.21
C SER A 21 -25.30 8.37 7.91
N VAL A 22 -24.47 8.60 8.93
CA VAL A 22 -23.04 8.88 8.79
C VAL A 22 -22.30 7.65 8.26
N LEU A 23 -22.57 6.48 8.83
CA LEU A 23 -21.96 5.21 8.37
C LEU A 23 -22.34 4.91 6.91
N THR A 24 -23.64 4.99 6.56
CA THR A 24 -24.07 4.70 5.18
C THR A 24 -23.57 5.73 4.17
N ARG A 25 -23.43 7.01 4.57
CA ARG A 25 -22.84 8.05 3.74
C ARG A 25 -21.34 7.80 3.52
N ASN A 26 -20.63 7.32 4.53
CA ASN A 26 -19.21 6.96 4.41
C ASN A 26 -19.00 5.64 3.62
N LEU A 27 -19.93 4.68 3.75
CA LEU A 27 -19.89 3.43 2.96
C LEU A 27 -20.27 3.66 1.48
N LYS A 28 -21.09 4.67 1.17
CA LYS A 28 -21.35 5.10 -0.22
C LYS A 28 -20.25 5.99 -0.80
N ARG A 29 -19.31 6.45 0.03
CA ARG A 29 -18.13 7.16 -0.44
C ARG A 29 -17.13 6.16 -0.99
N LYS A 30 -17.11 6.10 -2.32
CA LYS A 30 -16.07 5.56 -3.20
C LYS A 30 -15.52 4.18 -2.80
N ALA A 31 -15.56 3.29 -3.79
CA ALA A 31 -14.61 2.18 -3.88
C ALA A 31 -13.26 2.61 -3.31
N PRO A 32 -12.54 1.72 -2.58
CA PRO A 32 -11.23 2.05 -2.05
C PRO A 32 -10.44 2.71 -3.18
N VAL A 33 -9.87 3.86 -2.90
CA VAL A 33 -9.08 4.59 -3.91
C VAL A 33 -8.07 3.59 -4.44
N ALA A 34 -8.23 3.22 -5.72
CA ALA A 34 -7.38 2.22 -6.35
C ALA A 34 -5.95 2.76 -6.41
N LEU A 35 -4.99 1.84 -6.45
CA LEU A 35 -3.60 2.18 -6.73
C LEU A 35 -3.55 3.05 -7.99
N ASP A 36 -2.94 4.22 -7.90
CA ASP A 36 -2.59 5.04 -9.06
C ASP A 36 -1.16 4.69 -9.47
N PRO A 37 -0.98 3.96 -10.57
CA PRO A 37 0.35 3.57 -11.04
C PRO A 37 1.16 4.75 -11.58
N ALA A 38 0.51 5.84 -11.99
CA ALA A 38 1.13 7.00 -12.63
C ALA A 38 1.38 8.19 -11.69
N GLU A 39 0.96 8.11 -10.41
CA GLU A 39 1.16 9.20 -9.44
C GLU A 39 2.66 9.47 -9.20
N PRO A 40 3.19 10.65 -9.61
CA PRO A 40 4.62 10.94 -9.55
C PRO A 40 5.07 11.51 -8.20
N ASN A 41 4.16 11.76 -7.25
CA ASN A 41 4.54 12.36 -5.98
C ASN A 41 5.55 11.49 -5.23
N LYS A 42 6.68 12.08 -4.83
CA LYS A 42 7.81 11.38 -4.19
C LYS A 42 7.38 10.58 -2.96
N GLY A 43 6.52 11.15 -2.12
CA GLY A 43 6.00 10.43 -0.95
C GLY A 43 5.21 9.19 -1.35
N TYR A 44 4.29 9.33 -2.30
CA TYR A 44 3.48 8.22 -2.79
C TYR A 44 4.33 7.11 -3.42
N VAL A 45 5.26 7.47 -4.30
CA VAL A 45 6.18 6.53 -4.98
C VAL A 45 7.04 5.77 -3.97
N LEU A 46 7.61 6.48 -2.97
CA LEU A 46 8.40 5.85 -1.91
C LEU A 46 7.56 4.94 -1.01
N GLY A 47 6.31 5.30 -0.74
CA GLY A 47 5.37 4.43 -0.02
C GLY A 47 5.10 3.13 -0.76
N ARG A 48 4.87 3.20 -2.07
CA ARG A 48 4.73 2.02 -2.95
C ARG A 48 5.99 1.15 -2.92
N LEU A 49 7.15 1.77 -3.11
CA LEU A 49 8.43 1.06 -3.10
C LEU A 49 8.68 0.34 -1.77
N PHE A 50 8.35 0.99 -0.65
CA PHE A 50 8.45 0.38 0.67
C PHE A 50 7.55 -0.86 0.81
N ALA A 51 6.32 -0.82 0.28
CA ALA A 51 5.41 -1.97 0.28
C ALA A 51 5.97 -3.14 -0.56
N VAL A 52 6.65 -2.85 -1.67
CA VAL A 52 7.28 -3.89 -2.49
C VAL A 52 8.45 -4.54 -1.74
N TYR A 53 9.30 -3.76 -1.06
CA TYR A 53 10.38 -4.33 -0.23
C TYR A 53 9.83 -5.21 0.91
N GLU A 54 8.73 -4.81 1.54
CA GLU A 54 8.06 -5.65 2.54
C GLU A 54 7.58 -6.97 1.92
N GLU A 55 7.01 -6.91 0.73
CA GLU A 55 6.51 -8.10 0.03
C GLU A 55 7.66 -9.02 -0.40
N VAL A 56 8.79 -8.48 -0.84
CA VAL A 56 10.02 -9.26 -1.12
C VAL A 56 10.50 -10.01 0.12
N GLN A 57 10.57 -9.32 1.26
CA GLN A 57 10.92 -9.95 2.54
C GLN A 57 9.94 -11.07 2.90
N ARG A 58 8.65 -10.78 2.82
CA ARG A 58 7.59 -11.74 3.17
C ARG A 58 7.62 -12.96 2.25
N ALA A 59 7.78 -12.75 0.96
CA ALA A 59 7.85 -13.82 -0.03
C ALA A 59 9.10 -14.71 0.15
N ALA A 60 10.22 -14.12 0.55
CA ALA A 60 11.47 -14.83 0.74
C ALA A 60 11.53 -15.64 2.05
N LEU A 61 10.90 -15.13 3.12
CA LEU A 61 11.04 -15.72 4.47
C LEU A 61 9.85 -16.59 4.87
N GLY A 62 8.69 -16.44 4.22
CA GLY A 62 7.46 -17.11 4.63
C GLY A 62 6.86 -16.47 5.90
N GLY A 63 6.58 -17.27 6.92
CA GLY A 63 6.08 -16.76 8.19
C GLY A 63 7.16 -15.96 8.94
N ILE A 64 6.92 -14.68 9.19
CA ILE A 64 7.81 -13.77 9.92
C ILE A 64 7.03 -13.06 11.02
N ASN A 65 7.63 -12.93 12.20
CA ASN A 65 7.00 -12.28 13.36
C ASN A 65 7.02 -10.75 13.25
N ALA A 66 8.01 -10.17 12.56
CA ALA A 66 8.14 -8.74 12.37
C ALA A 66 8.66 -8.42 10.96
N THR A 67 7.94 -7.56 10.25
CA THR A 67 8.31 -7.10 8.91
C THR A 67 9.18 -5.85 8.97
N ILE A 68 9.70 -5.43 7.81
CA ILE A 68 10.38 -4.14 7.70
C ILE A 68 9.45 -2.98 8.10
N LYS A 69 8.14 -3.13 7.94
CA LYS A 69 7.15 -2.14 8.37
C LYS A 69 7.25 -1.86 9.87
N ASP A 70 7.31 -2.90 10.68
CA ASP A 70 7.33 -2.75 12.14
C ASP A 70 8.58 -2.02 12.64
N LYS A 71 9.69 -2.14 11.89
CA LYS A 71 10.99 -1.57 12.27
C LYS A 71 11.27 -0.21 11.63
N PHE A 72 10.86 -0.01 10.39
CA PHE A 72 11.37 1.09 9.56
C PHE A 72 10.31 2.05 9.05
N TYR A 73 9.00 1.77 9.19
CA TYR A 73 7.95 2.56 8.56
C TYR A 73 8.00 4.05 8.94
N GLY A 74 8.08 4.37 10.23
CA GLY A 74 8.15 5.75 10.70
C GLY A 74 9.40 6.48 10.21
N ALA A 75 10.57 5.81 10.29
CA ALA A 75 11.82 6.38 9.81
C ALA A 75 11.85 6.52 8.27
N ALA A 76 11.27 5.56 7.54
CA ALA A 76 11.19 5.61 6.07
C ALA A 76 10.29 6.74 5.58
N SER A 77 9.18 7.01 6.28
CA SER A 77 8.30 8.13 5.95
C SER A 77 8.89 9.50 6.30
N ALA A 78 9.75 9.61 7.30
CA ALA A 78 10.33 10.88 7.71
C ALA A 78 11.67 11.18 7.03
N ALA A 79 12.59 10.19 6.97
CA ALA A 79 13.95 10.32 6.45
C ALA A 79 14.30 9.15 5.51
N PRO A 80 13.68 9.07 4.33
CA PRO A 80 13.75 7.90 3.46
C PRO A 80 15.16 7.56 2.99
N GLN A 81 15.99 8.54 2.70
CA GLN A 81 17.33 8.30 2.15
C GLN A 81 18.18 7.35 2.99
N LYS A 82 18.13 7.50 4.32
CA LYS A 82 18.89 6.62 5.23
C LYS A 82 18.34 5.21 5.26
N VAL A 83 17.01 5.10 5.28
CA VAL A 83 16.32 3.82 5.45
C VAL A 83 16.37 3.00 4.16
N PHE A 84 16.11 3.62 3.02
CA PHE A 84 16.06 2.90 1.74
C PHE A 84 17.40 2.27 1.35
N ARG A 85 18.54 2.87 1.73
CA ARG A 85 19.85 2.21 1.57
C ARG A 85 19.92 0.87 2.32
N THR A 86 19.42 0.84 3.54
CA THR A 86 19.39 -0.39 4.36
C THR A 86 18.41 -1.40 3.80
N LEU A 87 17.25 -0.94 3.32
CA LEU A 87 16.23 -1.80 2.73
C LEU A 87 16.72 -2.42 1.43
N ASP A 88 17.39 -1.66 0.58
CA ASP A 88 17.94 -2.13 -0.68
C ASP A 88 18.99 -3.23 -0.47
N SER A 89 19.94 -2.99 0.44
CA SER A 89 20.93 -4.00 0.81
C SER A 89 20.29 -5.27 1.39
N GLY A 90 19.25 -5.13 2.20
CA GLY A 90 18.49 -6.27 2.75
C GLY A 90 17.70 -7.01 1.65
N ALA A 91 17.10 -6.27 0.74
CA ALA A 91 16.32 -6.82 -0.35
C ALA A 91 17.16 -7.72 -1.28
N ALA A 92 18.41 -7.38 -1.54
CA ALA A 92 19.32 -8.20 -2.34
C ALA A 92 19.41 -9.65 -1.82
N ASN A 93 19.54 -9.82 -0.49
CA ASN A 93 19.60 -11.13 0.15
C ASN A 93 18.25 -11.88 0.04
N HIS A 94 17.13 -11.16 0.21
CA HIS A 94 15.81 -11.73 0.05
C HIS A 94 15.54 -12.15 -1.39
N PHE A 95 15.93 -11.35 -2.37
CA PHE A 95 15.85 -11.71 -3.78
C PHE A 95 16.69 -12.94 -4.13
N ALA A 96 17.92 -13.03 -3.60
CA ALA A 96 18.75 -14.21 -3.81
C ALA A 96 18.09 -15.50 -3.32
N LYS A 97 17.40 -15.45 -2.17
CA LYS A 97 16.61 -16.56 -1.66
C LYS A 97 15.35 -16.80 -2.51
N LEU A 98 14.61 -15.76 -2.84
CA LEU A 98 13.36 -15.84 -3.59
C LEU A 98 13.58 -16.39 -5.01
N ARG A 99 14.68 -16.04 -5.68
CA ARG A 99 15.05 -16.60 -7.00
C ARG A 99 15.21 -18.11 -6.97
N LYS A 100 15.63 -18.69 -5.84
CA LYS A 100 15.77 -20.14 -5.66
C LYS A 100 14.42 -20.82 -5.38
N THR A 101 13.53 -20.17 -4.63
CA THR A 101 12.26 -20.77 -4.18
C THR A 101 11.09 -20.45 -5.11
N SER A 102 11.06 -19.28 -5.71
CA SER A 102 9.94 -18.78 -6.54
C SER A 102 10.47 -17.79 -7.60
N PRO A 103 11.17 -18.26 -8.64
CA PRO A 103 11.84 -17.40 -9.62
C PRO A 103 10.87 -16.46 -10.35
N GLY A 104 9.69 -16.90 -10.73
CA GLY A 104 8.69 -16.07 -11.39
C GLY A 104 8.21 -14.90 -10.51
N ARG A 105 8.02 -15.14 -9.19
CA ARG A 105 7.67 -14.08 -8.25
C ARG A 105 8.80 -13.09 -8.06
N ALA A 106 10.04 -13.56 -8.02
CA ALA A 106 11.21 -12.70 -7.94
C ALA A 106 11.29 -11.75 -9.15
N VAL A 107 11.12 -12.27 -10.36
CA VAL A 107 11.12 -11.46 -11.60
C VAL A 107 9.98 -10.43 -11.60
N ASN A 108 8.79 -10.80 -11.15
CA ASN A 108 7.66 -9.88 -11.13
C ASN A 108 7.86 -8.74 -10.12
N LEU A 109 8.40 -9.03 -8.92
CA LEU A 109 8.68 -8.01 -7.92
C LEU A 109 9.85 -7.10 -8.35
N ASP A 110 10.86 -7.64 -8.99
CA ASP A 110 11.99 -6.88 -9.55
C ASP A 110 11.52 -5.90 -10.64
N LYS A 111 10.70 -6.37 -11.59
CA LYS A 111 10.06 -5.51 -12.59
C LYS A 111 9.20 -4.41 -11.96
N LEU A 112 8.45 -4.74 -10.92
CA LEU A 112 7.62 -3.76 -10.22
C LEU A 112 8.46 -2.68 -9.53
N ILE A 113 9.60 -3.05 -8.92
CA ILE A 113 10.56 -2.08 -8.38
C ILE A 113 11.04 -1.16 -9.51
N GLY A 114 11.46 -1.71 -10.65
CA GLY A 114 11.87 -0.92 -11.82
C GLY A 114 10.78 0.07 -12.24
N THR A 115 9.56 -0.40 -12.46
CA THR A 115 8.42 0.46 -12.85
C THR A 115 8.14 1.57 -11.85
N ILE A 116 8.29 1.32 -10.54
CA ILE A 116 8.08 2.33 -9.51
C ILE A 116 9.25 3.32 -9.48
N THR A 117 10.48 2.86 -9.63
CA THR A 117 11.66 3.73 -9.64
C THR A 117 11.75 4.61 -10.88
N ASP A 118 11.20 4.17 -12.01
CA ASP A 118 11.11 4.96 -13.25
C ASP A 118 10.21 6.20 -13.10
N LEU A 119 9.34 6.24 -12.09
CA LEU A 119 8.54 7.41 -11.74
C LEU A 119 9.33 8.47 -10.96
N MET A 120 10.51 8.12 -10.46
CA MET A 120 11.35 9.08 -9.76
C MET A 120 12.10 9.94 -10.77
N GLU A 121 12.23 11.24 -10.45
CA GLU A 121 13.03 12.14 -11.29
C GLU A 121 14.48 11.63 -11.42
N PRO A 122 15.03 11.59 -12.61
CA PRO A 122 16.42 11.23 -12.81
C PRO A 122 17.34 12.29 -12.17
N SER A 123 17.91 11.93 -11.03
CA SER A 123 18.84 12.79 -10.29
C SER A 123 19.90 11.93 -9.61
N ALA A 124 21.03 12.56 -9.22
CA ALA A 124 22.08 11.85 -8.48
C ALA A 124 21.59 11.31 -7.12
N ASN A 125 20.53 11.92 -6.56
CA ASN A 125 19.90 11.47 -5.31
C ASN A 125 18.37 11.46 -5.49
N PRO A 126 17.79 10.42 -6.10
CA PRO A 126 16.35 10.35 -6.37
C PRO A 126 15.53 10.22 -5.07
N ILE A 127 16.14 9.74 -3.99
CA ILE A 127 15.49 9.59 -2.69
C ILE A 127 15.85 10.80 -1.81
N PRO A 128 14.87 11.63 -1.41
CA PRO A 128 15.11 12.81 -0.61
C PRO A 128 15.59 12.47 0.81
N ALA A 129 16.34 13.39 1.42
CA ALA A 129 16.83 13.22 2.78
C ALA A 129 15.67 13.19 3.81
N SER A 130 14.63 13.98 3.56
CA SER A 130 13.41 14.06 4.39
C SER A 130 12.19 14.32 3.52
N LEU A 131 11.02 13.92 4.02
CA LEU A 131 9.71 14.22 3.44
C LEU A 131 8.98 15.26 4.29
N SER A 132 8.29 16.19 3.63
CA SER A 132 7.33 17.09 4.26
C SER A 132 6.15 16.32 4.85
N SER A 133 5.38 16.94 5.76
CA SER A 133 4.20 16.30 6.36
C SER A 133 3.17 15.83 5.32
N ALA A 134 2.99 16.59 4.23
CA ALA A 134 2.10 16.22 3.13
C ALA A 134 2.62 14.98 2.38
N GLU A 135 3.91 14.92 2.09
CA GLU A 135 4.55 13.77 1.43
C GLU A 135 4.55 12.53 2.34
N GLN A 136 4.70 12.70 3.66
CA GLN A 136 4.57 11.60 4.64
C GLN A 136 3.16 11.00 4.64
N ALA A 137 2.13 11.84 4.52
CA ALA A 137 0.75 11.37 4.37
C ALA A 137 0.58 10.57 3.06
N LEU A 138 1.14 11.06 1.96
CA LEU A 138 1.12 10.37 0.66
C LEU A 138 1.95 9.08 0.68
N PHE A 139 3.05 9.03 1.45
CA PHE A 139 3.81 7.80 1.69
C PHE A 139 2.90 6.72 2.31
N GLY A 140 2.12 7.08 3.31
CA GLY A 140 1.14 6.16 3.91
C GLY A 140 0.12 5.65 2.89
N ILE A 141 -0.44 6.56 2.09
CA ILE A 141 -1.42 6.22 1.06
C ILE A 141 -0.80 5.29 0.02
N GLY A 142 0.35 5.62 -0.53
CA GLY A 142 1.07 4.80 -1.52
C GLY A 142 1.39 3.40 -1.01
N TYR A 143 1.85 3.31 0.24
CA TYR A 143 2.10 2.02 0.90
C TYR A 143 0.84 1.14 0.95
N TYR A 144 -0.26 1.67 1.46
CA TYR A 144 -1.49 0.88 1.61
C TYR A 144 -2.14 0.55 0.27
N HIS A 145 -2.08 1.43 -0.71
CA HIS A 145 -2.57 1.17 -2.07
C HIS A 145 -1.80 0.02 -2.73
N GLN A 146 -0.46 0.07 -2.70
CA GLN A 146 0.36 -0.99 -3.28
C GLN A 146 0.17 -2.32 -2.54
N ARG A 147 0.06 -2.27 -1.21
CA ARG A 147 -0.21 -3.46 -0.42
C ARG A 147 -1.57 -4.08 -0.75
N SER A 148 -2.60 -3.28 -0.88
CA SER A 148 -3.94 -3.75 -1.27
C SER A 148 -3.94 -4.40 -2.65
N ASP A 149 -3.13 -3.88 -3.56
CA ASP A 149 -3.01 -4.42 -4.91
C ASP A 149 -2.43 -5.84 -4.93
N PHE A 150 -1.49 -6.17 -4.05
CA PHE A 150 -0.97 -7.54 -3.91
C PHE A 150 -2.03 -8.57 -3.50
N PHE A 151 -3.08 -8.14 -2.80
CA PHE A 151 -4.17 -9.01 -2.33
C PHE A 151 -5.42 -8.95 -3.21
N ARG A 152 -5.43 -8.10 -4.24
CA ARG A 152 -6.54 -8.05 -5.19
C ARG A 152 -6.54 -9.35 -6.00
N LYS A 153 -7.66 -10.07 -5.98
CA LYS A 153 -7.89 -11.17 -6.92
C LYS A 153 -7.89 -10.59 -8.32
N ARG A 154 -7.07 -11.13 -9.20
CA ARG A 154 -7.22 -10.87 -10.64
C ARG A 154 -8.55 -11.47 -11.03
N ASP A 155 -9.52 -10.63 -11.36
CA ASP A 155 -10.74 -11.11 -11.99
C ASP A 155 -10.33 -11.69 -13.36
N ASP A 156 -10.77 -12.92 -13.65
CA ASP A 156 -10.46 -13.66 -14.90
C ASP A 156 -10.96 -12.98 -16.20
N LYS A 157 -11.40 -11.74 -16.13
CA LYS A 157 -11.91 -10.95 -17.24
C LYS A 157 -10.84 -10.35 -18.16
N ASP A 158 -9.58 -10.35 -17.73
CA ASP A 158 -8.44 -9.88 -18.54
C ASP A 158 -7.67 -11.03 -19.23
N ALA A 159 -8.25 -12.22 -19.30
CA ALA A 159 -7.70 -13.27 -20.15
C ALA A 159 -7.86 -12.83 -21.62
N PRO A 160 -6.78 -12.79 -22.42
CA PRO A 160 -6.89 -12.48 -23.83
C PRO A 160 -7.83 -13.52 -24.47
N GLN A 161 -8.94 -13.05 -25.01
CA GLN A 161 -9.80 -13.89 -25.86
C GLN A 161 -8.93 -14.34 -27.01
N SER A 162 -8.57 -15.64 -27.01
CA SER A 162 -7.97 -16.27 -28.18
C SER A 162 -9.00 -16.16 -29.32
N GLU A 163 -8.75 -15.29 -30.28
CA GLU A 163 -9.43 -15.27 -31.53
C GLU A 163 -9.30 -16.68 -32.16
N THR A 164 -10.39 -17.42 -32.08
CA THR A 164 -10.53 -18.65 -32.87
C THR A 164 -10.77 -18.21 -34.28
N ALA A 165 -9.71 -18.17 -35.09
CA ALA A 165 -9.82 -18.06 -36.55
C ALA A 165 -10.45 -19.34 -37.04
N ALA A 166 -11.62 -19.19 -37.66
CA ALA A 166 -12.23 -20.19 -38.57
C ALA A 166 -11.67 -20.01 -39.97
#